data_714c2d3c9f5000bb3761554478beda71
#
_entry.id   714c2d3c9f5000bb3761554478beda71
#
_cell.length_a   1.000
_cell.length_b   1.000
_cell.length_c   1.000
_cell.angle_alpha   90.00
_cell.angle_beta   90.00
_cell.angle_gamma   90.00
#
_symmetry.space_group_name_H-M   'P 1'
#
loop_
_entity.id
_entity.type
_entity.pdbx_description
1 polymer ?
#
loop_
_entity_poly.entity_id
_entity_poly.type
_entity_poly.pdbx_seq_one_letter_code
_entity_poly.pdbx_strand_id
1 'polypeptide(L)' 'MTRYICPVCEYTYDPATGDPREGFAAGTPWTDVPDTWNCPDCGVRDKIDFEELA' A
#
# COMPACT_ATOMS: atom_id res chain seq x y z
N MET A 1 0.03 -12.94 4.62
CA MET A 1 0.61 -12.21 3.47
C MET A 1 1.41 -11.03 3.97
N THR A 2 2.45 -10.69 3.26
CA THR A 2 3.32 -9.56 3.63
C THR A 2 2.56 -8.24 3.51
N ARG A 3 2.64 -7.42 4.55
CA ARG A 3 2.05 -6.09 4.55
C ARG A 3 3.13 -5.05 4.25
N TYR A 4 2.70 -3.88 3.82
CA TYR A 4 3.61 -2.78 3.45
C TYR A 4 3.16 -1.52 4.17
N ILE A 5 4.13 -0.77 4.73
CA ILE A 5 3.85 0.39 5.55
C ILE A 5 4.50 1.64 4.98
N CYS A 6 3.76 2.76 5.02
CA CYS A 6 4.31 4.06 4.69
C CYS A 6 5.24 4.52 5.82
N PRO A 7 6.50 4.86 5.51
CA PRO A 7 7.46 5.24 6.56
C PRO A 7 7.18 6.60 7.20
N VAL A 8 6.26 7.38 6.64
CA VAL A 8 5.96 8.72 7.14
C VAL A 8 4.75 8.72 8.07
N CYS A 9 3.63 8.14 7.62
CA CYS A 9 2.36 8.21 8.38
C CYS A 9 1.92 6.86 8.93
N GLU A 10 2.67 5.80 8.64
CA GLU A 10 2.38 4.44 9.09
C GLU A 10 1.10 3.83 8.49
N TYR A 11 0.61 4.40 7.39
CA TYR A 11 -0.48 3.77 6.65
C TYR A 11 -0.03 2.38 6.19
N THR A 12 -0.83 1.37 6.44
CA THR A 12 -0.46 -0.01 6.11
C THR A 12 -1.36 -0.56 5.01
N TYR A 13 -0.74 -1.13 3.97
CA TYR A 13 -1.44 -1.86 2.93
C TYR A 13 -1.35 -3.35 3.22
N ASP A 14 -2.50 -4.00 3.38
CA ASP A 14 -2.58 -5.46 3.58
C ASP A 14 -3.23 -6.08 2.34
N PRO A 15 -2.48 -6.88 1.54
CA PRO A 15 -3.06 -7.50 0.35
C PRO A 15 -4.28 -8.36 0.64
N ALA A 16 -4.39 -8.95 1.83
CA ALA A 16 -5.52 -9.79 2.18
C ALA A 16 -6.83 -8.99 2.23
N THR A 17 -6.78 -7.74 2.68
CA THR A 17 -7.95 -6.87 2.74
C THR A 17 -8.04 -5.93 1.55
N GLY A 18 -6.92 -5.68 0.88
CA GLY A 18 -6.84 -4.70 -0.20
C GLY A 18 -7.08 -3.29 0.29
N ASP A 19 -7.44 -2.43 -0.64
CA ASP A 19 -7.81 -1.05 -0.32
C ASP A 19 -8.91 -0.61 -1.29
N PRO A 20 -10.17 -0.93 -0.98
CA PRO A 20 -11.29 -0.63 -1.89
C PRO A 20 -11.43 0.86 -2.20
N ARG A 21 -11.04 1.72 -1.29
CA ARG A 21 -11.11 3.18 -1.52
C ARG A 21 -10.17 3.62 -2.63
N GLU A 22 -9.07 2.88 -2.81
CA GLU A 22 -8.08 3.16 -3.84
C GLU A 22 -8.29 2.29 -5.08
N GLY A 23 -9.35 1.48 -5.11
CA GLY A 23 -9.65 0.62 -6.23
C GLY A 23 -8.97 -0.75 -6.18
N PHE A 24 -8.40 -1.12 -5.03
CA PHE A 24 -7.73 -2.41 -4.87
C PHE A 24 -8.62 -3.35 -4.05
N ALA A 25 -9.21 -4.33 -4.73
CA ALA A 25 -10.05 -5.31 -4.06
C ALA A 25 -9.23 -6.20 -3.11
N ALA A 26 -9.93 -6.82 -2.16
CA ALA A 26 -9.30 -7.81 -1.28
C ALA A 26 -8.62 -8.89 -2.11
N GLY A 27 -7.39 -9.23 -1.75
CA GLY A 27 -6.60 -10.20 -2.50
C GLY A 27 -5.72 -9.60 -3.59
N THR A 28 -5.74 -8.27 -3.77
CA THR A 28 -4.86 -7.61 -4.75
C THR A 28 -3.42 -7.65 -4.22
N PRO A 29 -2.50 -8.33 -4.93
CA PRO A 29 -1.12 -8.41 -4.47
C PRO A 29 -0.42 -7.06 -4.63
N TRP A 30 0.61 -6.84 -3.81
CA TRP A 30 1.38 -5.59 -3.84
C TRP A 30 1.96 -5.31 -5.23
N THR A 31 2.34 -6.37 -5.95
CA THR A 31 2.90 -6.25 -7.30
C THR A 31 1.92 -5.66 -8.31
N ASP A 32 0.62 -5.75 -8.05
CA ASP A 32 -0.41 -5.19 -8.93
C ASP A 32 -0.68 -3.72 -8.65
N VAL A 33 -0.17 -3.20 -7.53
CA VAL A 33 -0.31 -1.78 -7.19
C VAL A 33 0.65 -0.99 -8.08
N PRO A 34 0.17 0.05 -8.79
CA PRO A 34 1.04 0.83 -9.69
C PRO A 34 2.18 1.51 -8.93
N ASP A 35 3.35 1.60 -9.57
CA ASP A 35 4.51 2.25 -8.95
C ASP A 35 4.26 3.74 -8.69
N THR A 36 3.33 4.34 -9.43
CA THR A 36 2.97 5.75 -9.29
C THR A 36 1.93 6.00 -8.21
N TRP A 37 1.40 4.95 -7.58
CA TRP A 37 0.42 5.09 -6.50
C TRP A 37 1.06 5.74 -5.29
N ASN A 38 0.39 6.75 -4.72
CA ASN A 38 0.86 7.43 -3.51
C ASN A 38 0.12 6.92 -2.29
N CYS A 39 0.74 7.11 -1.12
CA CYS A 39 0.07 6.87 0.14
C CYS A 39 -1.22 7.71 0.21
N PRO A 40 -2.39 7.09 0.41
CA PRO A 40 -3.65 7.83 0.43
C PRO A 40 -3.84 8.67 1.70
N ASP A 41 -3.03 8.43 2.71
CA ASP A 41 -3.14 9.11 4.00
C ASP A 41 -2.31 10.40 4.02
N CYS A 42 -1.03 10.32 3.67
CA CYS A 42 -0.17 11.50 3.69
C CYS A 42 0.14 12.07 2.30
N GLY A 43 0.04 11.28 1.25
CA GLY A 43 0.32 11.72 -0.11
C GLY A 43 1.76 12.10 -0.39
N VAL A 44 2.66 11.88 0.57
CA VAL A 44 4.06 12.30 0.46
C VAL A 44 4.95 11.21 -0.11
N ARG A 45 4.56 9.95 0.08
CA ARG A 45 5.36 8.81 -0.36
C ARG A 45 4.65 8.04 -1.45
N ASP A 46 5.43 7.57 -2.41
CA ASP A 46 4.95 6.69 -3.48
C ASP A 46 5.08 5.24 -3.04
N LYS A 47 4.48 4.33 -3.83
CA LYS A 47 4.53 2.91 -3.56
C LYS A 47 5.97 2.42 -3.31
N ILE A 48 6.92 2.90 -4.10
CA ILE A 48 8.32 2.44 -4.03
C ILE A 48 8.99 2.80 -2.71
N ASP A 49 8.43 3.76 -1.96
CA ASP A 49 8.98 4.18 -0.68
C ASP A 49 8.42 3.38 0.49
N PHE A 50 7.40 2.56 0.26
CA PHE A 50 6.81 1.73 1.31
C PHE A 50 7.78 0.65 1.74
N GLU A 51 7.74 0.33 3.05
CA GLU A 51 8.59 -0.70 3.64
C GLU A 51 7.80 -1.98 3.87
N GLU A 52 8.45 -3.11 3.64
CA GLU A 52 7.84 -4.42 3.81
C GLU A 52 7.78 -4.77 5.30
N LEU A 53 6.59 -5.16 5.75
CA LEU A 53 6.41 -5.71 7.10
C LEU A 53 6.40 -7.22 6.99
N ALA A 54 7.27 -7.85 7.73
CA ALA A 54 7.40 -9.30 7.71
C ALA A 54 6.17 -10.01 8.28
#